data_3af063ddfc731e97c7783d32a96285c2
#
_entry.id   3af063ddfc731e97c7783d32a96285c2
#
_cell.length_a   1.000
_cell.length_b   1.000
_cell.length_c   1.000
_cell.angle_alpha   90.00
_cell.angle_beta   90.00
_cell.angle_gamma   90.00
#
_symmetry.space_group_name_H-M   'P 1'
#
loop_
_entity.id
_entity.type
_entity.pdbx_description
1 polymer ?
#
loop_
_entity_poly.entity_id
_entity_poly.type
_entity_poly.pdbx_seq_one_letter_code
_entity_poly.pdbx_strand_id
1 'polypeptide(L)'
;MFVIFGASGNVGLSTATTLRQAGHPVRAVLRDARRRDRFAQLGCDVAIADLTDARAVAAALDGAQAVQMLCPVPVADSDPAATMERTIDIVTGALAANPPPALLALSDYGAEREGNTGITRLFHRLEEAVKTVPTRLTLLRSAEHLQNWTRVLPVALATGVLPSFHHPVDKAFPTVWAPDVGVAAARLLLDSAETGNGPRIVSIEGPQRASVRDIADTLGAAADREIVARELPRDAWTATLLRAGLSERHAQLIVDLYDVHNAGQIDVEAGVSERVYGTTTLADALATLVRAHAR
;
A
#
# COMPACT_ATOMS: atom_id res chain seq x y z
N MET A 1 23.36 3.04 -3.54
CA MET A 1 22.53 1.91 -3.09
C MET A 1 21.09 2.35 -2.95
N PHE A 2 20.14 1.62 -3.58
CA PHE A 2 18.71 1.80 -3.33
C PHE A 2 18.28 0.93 -2.16
N VAL A 3 17.64 1.49 -1.15
CA VAL A 3 17.19 0.77 0.05
C VAL A 3 15.67 0.68 0.04
N ILE A 4 15.13 -0.54 0.03
CA ILE A 4 13.70 -0.80 -0.12
C ILE A 4 13.16 -1.42 1.16
N PHE A 5 12.50 -0.62 1.98
CA PHE A 5 11.74 -1.12 3.12
C PHE A 5 10.45 -1.78 2.67
N GLY A 6 10.01 -2.80 3.39
CA GLY A 6 8.85 -3.59 2.98
C GLY A 6 9.07 -4.42 1.71
N ALA A 7 10.32 -4.76 1.39
CA ALA A 7 10.70 -5.48 0.17
C ALA A 7 9.94 -6.81 -0.01
N SER A 8 9.55 -7.48 1.06
CA SER A 8 8.82 -8.76 0.99
C SER A 8 7.33 -8.63 0.64
N GLY A 9 6.78 -7.41 0.62
CA GLY A 9 5.41 -7.14 0.18
C GLY A 9 5.29 -7.02 -1.34
N ASN A 10 4.06 -6.94 -1.85
CA ASN A 10 3.79 -6.88 -3.30
C ASN A 10 4.46 -5.67 -3.98
N VAL A 11 4.33 -4.49 -3.37
CA VAL A 11 4.95 -3.25 -3.88
C VAL A 11 6.46 -3.34 -3.83
N GLY A 12 7.03 -3.61 -2.63
CA GLY A 12 8.48 -3.59 -2.44
C GLY A 12 9.22 -4.66 -3.25
N LEU A 13 8.63 -5.85 -3.43
CA LEU A 13 9.19 -6.89 -4.29
C LEU A 13 9.26 -6.41 -5.75
N SER A 14 8.19 -5.80 -6.25
CA SER A 14 8.16 -5.26 -7.60
C SER A 14 9.17 -4.12 -7.78
N THR A 15 9.27 -3.20 -6.79
CA THR A 15 10.28 -2.13 -6.82
C THR A 15 11.70 -2.71 -6.87
N ALA A 16 12.02 -3.64 -5.96
CA ALA A 16 13.35 -4.25 -5.91
C ALA A 16 13.70 -4.99 -7.21
N THR A 17 12.74 -5.76 -7.76
CA THR A 17 12.90 -6.49 -9.02
C THR A 17 13.16 -5.53 -10.17
N THR A 18 12.34 -4.47 -10.32
CA THR A 18 12.47 -3.49 -11.39
C THR A 18 13.83 -2.77 -11.34
N LEU A 19 14.27 -2.34 -10.16
CA LEU A 19 15.58 -1.70 -9.98
C LEU A 19 16.73 -2.66 -10.30
N ARG A 20 16.64 -3.92 -9.89
CA ARG A 20 17.66 -4.94 -10.20
C ARG A 20 17.74 -5.26 -11.68
N GLN A 21 16.58 -5.37 -12.36
CA GLN A 21 16.53 -5.57 -13.82
C GLN A 21 17.13 -4.38 -14.60
N ALA A 22 17.02 -3.16 -14.03
CA ALA A 22 17.67 -1.96 -14.58
C ALA A 22 19.16 -1.86 -14.20
N GLY A 23 19.75 -2.85 -13.53
CA GLY A 23 21.17 -2.91 -13.20
C GLY A 23 21.58 -2.16 -11.94
N HIS A 24 20.64 -1.63 -11.16
CA HIS A 24 20.96 -0.83 -9.97
C HIS A 24 21.24 -1.70 -8.74
N PRO A 25 22.17 -1.30 -7.84
CA PRO A 25 22.39 -1.98 -6.59
C PRO A 25 21.24 -1.72 -5.61
N VAL A 26 20.62 -2.80 -5.10
CA VAL A 26 19.44 -2.75 -4.22
C VAL A 26 19.75 -3.47 -2.92
N ARG A 27 19.42 -2.83 -1.79
CA ARG A 27 19.29 -3.47 -0.48
C ARG A 27 17.83 -3.70 -0.16
N ALA A 28 17.43 -4.96 -0.10
CA ALA A 28 16.10 -5.37 0.32
C ALA A 28 16.04 -5.45 1.86
N VAL A 29 15.20 -4.63 2.48
CA VAL A 29 15.00 -4.65 3.93
C VAL A 29 13.83 -5.55 4.26
N LEU A 30 14.09 -6.62 5.02
CA LEU A 30 13.15 -7.67 5.36
C LEU A 30 12.99 -7.74 6.88
N ARG A 31 11.77 -7.99 7.36
CA ARG A 31 11.53 -8.34 8.77
C ARG A 31 11.86 -9.82 9.05
N ASP A 32 11.60 -10.69 8.09
CA ASP A 32 11.74 -12.14 8.23
C ASP A 32 12.94 -12.67 7.42
N ALA A 33 13.93 -13.18 8.12
CA ALA A 33 15.15 -13.74 7.53
C ALA A 33 14.88 -14.96 6.62
N ARG A 34 13.78 -15.68 6.82
CA ARG A 34 13.40 -16.84 5.97
C ARG A 34 13.17 -16.47 4.50
N ARG A 35 12.96 -15.20 4.22
CA ARG A 35 12.78 -14.70 2.85
C ARG A 35 14.09 -14.23 2.19
N ARG A 36 15.21 -14.31 2.89
CA ARG A 36 16.53 -13.83 2.44
C ARG A 36 16.93 -14.42 1.08
N ASP A 37 16.82 -15.72 0.92
CA ASP A 37 17.33 -16.44 -0.27
C ASP A 37 16.67 -15.95 -1.56
N ARG A 38 15.38 -15.66 -1.50
CA ARG A 38 14.64 -15.11 -2.65
C ARG A 38 15.25 -13.78 -3.14
N PHE A 39 15.63 -12.89 -2.23
CA PHE A 39 16.21 -11.59 -2.57
C PHE A 39 17.68 -11.69 -2.95
N ALA A 40 18.43 -12.60 -2.32
CA ALA A 40 19.79 -12.91 -2.73
C ALA A 40 19.84 -13.45 -4.17
N GLN A 41 18.91 -14.33 -4.56
CA GLN A 41 18.76 -14.82 -5.95
C GLN A 41 18.42 -13.71 -6.95
N LEU A 42 17.71 -12.66 -6.52
CA LEU A 42 17.48 -11.45 -7.31
C LEU A 42 18.73 -10.56 -7.41
N GLY A 43 19.82 -10.91 -6.71
CA GLY A 43 21.04 -10.11 -6.65
C GLY A 43 20.95 -8.91 -5.73
N CYS A 44 20.01 -8.89 -4.79
CA CYS A 44 19.92 -7.84 -3.78
C CYS A 44 20.90 -8.12 -2.61
N ASP A 45 21.46 -7.04 -2.05
CA ASP A 45 21.92 -7.04 -0.67
C ASP A 45 20.70 -7.18 0.26
N VAL A 46 20.83 -7.91 1.37
CA VAL A 46 19.70 -8.16 2.28
C VAL A 46 20.02 -7.71 3.69
N ALA A 47 19.25 -6.73 4.17
CA ALA A 47 19.22 -6.31 5.56
C ALA A 47 18.00 -6.88 6.28
N ILE A 48 18.19 -7.30 7.53
CA ILE A 48 17.08 -7.72 8.40
C ILE A 48 16.83 -6.60 9.40
N ALA A 49 15.65 -5.98 9.32
CA ALA A 49 15.25 -4.92 10.23
C ALA A 49 13.74 -4.97 10.52
N ASP A 50 13.40 -4.96 11.79
CA ASP A 50 12.06 -4.60 12.24
C ASP A 50 11.97 -3.08 12.34
N LEU A 51 10.89 -2.49 11.83
CA LEU A 51 10.69 -1.04 11.84
C LEU A 51 10.49 -0.47 13.26
N THR A 52 10.29 -1.33 14.26
CA THR A 52 10.25 -0.96 15.67
C THR A 52 11.62 -0.94 16.33
N ASP A 53 12.67 -1.37 15.64
CA ASP A 53 14.06 -1.32 16.12
C ASP A 53 14.84 -0.20 15.42
N ALA A 54 15.01 0.91 16.13
CA ALA A 54 15.69 2.10 15.62
C ALA A 54 17.15 1.82 15.16
N ARG A 55 17.87 0.89 15.82
CA ARG A 55 19.24 0.54 15.45
C ARG A 55 19.27 -0.26 14.16
N ALA A 56 18.34 -1.22 14.01
CA ALA A 56 18.25 -2.03 12.79
C ALA A 56 17.82 -1.15 11.60
N VAL A 57 16.90 -0.20 11.80
CA VAL A 57 16.48 0.76 10.76
C VAL A 57 17.66 1.64 10.35
N ALA A 58 18.38 2.23 11.31
CA ALA A 58 19.55 3.08 11.02
C ALA A 58 20.65 2.30 10.27
N ALA A 59 20.94 1.06 10.68
CA ALA A 59 21.92 0.21 9.99
C ALA A 59 21.48 -0.15 8.56
N ALA A 60 20.17 -0.35 8.32
CA ALA A 60 19.66 -0.63 6.99
C ALA A 60 19.79 0.58 6.03
N LEU A 61 19.78 1.81 6.57
CA LEU A 61 19.93 3.07 5.82
C LEU A 61 21.36 3.41 5.46
N ASP A 62 22.36 2.74 6.04
CA ASP A 62 23.77 3.07 5.81
C ASP A 62 24.15 2.99 4.32
N GLY A 63 24.77 4.05 3.80
CA GLY A 63 25.14 4.20 2.38
C GLY A 63 23.99 4.30 1.40
N ALA A 64 22.77 4.60 1.87
CA ALA A 64 21.59 4.79 1.02
C ALA A 64 21.73 6.06 0.15
N GLN A 65 21.51 5.93 -1.15
CA GLN A 65 21.38 7.05 -2.10
C GLN A 65 19.90 7.40 -2.36
N ALA A 66 19.05 6.38 -2.31
CA ALA A 66 17.61 6.55 -2.43
C ALA A 66 16.91 5.48 -1.58
N VAL A 67 15.84 5.89 -0.91
CA VAL A 67 15.09 5.04 0.00
C VAL A 67 13.62 4.99 -0.40
N GLN A 68 13.06 3.79 -0.51
CA GLN A 68 11.61 3.58 -0.46
C GLN A 68 11.21 3.24 0.97
N MET A 69 10.35 4.05 1.54
CA MET A 69 9.81 3.83 2.88
C MET A 69 8.33 3.46 2.82
N LEU A 70 7.98 2.43 3.57
CA LEU A 70 6.61 1.98 3.82
C LEU A 70 6.45 1.72 5.32
N CYS A 71 5.47 2.33 5.96
CA CYS A 71 5.02 1.99 7.31
C CYS A 71 3.73 1.17 7.21
N PRO A 72 3.78 -0.16 7.36
CA PRO A 72 2.59 -1.00 7.25
C PRO A 72 1.71 -0.87 8.48
N VAL A 73 0.39 -0.95 8.29
CA VAL A 73 -0.56 -1.10 9.40
C VAL A 73 -0.47 -2.54 9.93
N PRO A 74 -0.11 -2.77 11.20
CA PRO A 74 0.05 -4.12 11.75
C PRO A 74 -1.31 -4.76 12.05
N VAL A 75 -1.76 -5.63 11.15
CA VAL A 75 -3.12 -6.22 11.19
C VAL A 75 -3.38 -7.05 12.45
N ALA A 76 -2.36 -7.71 13.01
CA ALA A 76 -2.48 -8.58 14.18
C ALA A 76 -2.41 -7.84 15.52
N ASP A 77 -2.16 -6.53 15.52
CA ASP A 77 -2.02 -5.75 16.75
C ASP A 77 -3.38 -5.40 17.36
N SER A 78 -3.39 -5.35 18.70
CA SER A 78 -4.56 -4.85 19.43
C SER A 78 -4.79 -3.36 19.21
N ASP A 79 -3.72 -2.60 19.00
CA ASP A 79 -3.74 -1.16 18.68
C ASP A 79 -2.81 -0.86 17.48
N PRO A 80 -3.27 -1.11 16.25
CA PRO A 80 -2.46 -0.91 15.06
C PRO A 80 -2.10 0.56 14.82
N ALA A 81 -2.94 1.51 15.27
CA ALA A 81 -2.65 2.94 15.13
C ALA A 81 -1.45 3.33 15.99
N ALA A 82 -1.47 3.02 17.28
CA ALA A 82 -0.37 3.34 18.18
C ALA A 82 0.96 2.67 17.74
N THR A 83 0.91 1.45 17.21
CA THR A 83 2.11 0.78 16.70
C THR A 83 2.63 1.43 15.42
N MET A 84 1.75 1.79 14.48
CA MET A 84 2.18 2.50 13.28
C MET A 84 2.74 3.89 13.59
N GLU A 85 2.12 4.63 14.51
CA GLU A 85 2.62 5.95 14.95
C GLU A 85 4.02 5.85 15.56
N ARG A 86 4.27 4.89 16.46
CA ARG A 86 5.63 4.63 16.98
C ARG A 86 6.62 4.26 15.87
N THR A 87 6.19 3.45 14.91
CA THR A 87 7.03 3.07 13.77
C THR A 87 7.39 4.28 12.92
N ILE A 88 6.43 5.18 12.68
CA ILE A 88 6.66 6.45 11.96
C ILE A 88 7.72 7.29 12.69
N ASP A 89 7.62 7.44 14.00
CA ASP A 89 8.57 8.23 14.79
C ASP A 89 9.99 7.64 14.74
N ILE A 90 10.12 6.31 14.86
CA ILE A 90 11.41 5.61 14.78
C ILE A 90 12.04 5.79 13.41
N VAL A 91 11.25 5.54 12.36
CA VAL A 91 11.73 5.62 10.97
C VAL A 91 12.11 7.05 10.60
N THR A 92 11.28 8.02 10.96
CA THR A 92 11.55 9.44 10.68
C THR A 92 12.76 9.93 11.45
N GLY A 93 12.92 9.52 12.71
CA GLY A 93 14.12 9.83 13.51
C GLY A 93 15.41 9.27 12.89
N ALA A 94 15.39 8.03 12.39
CA ALA A 94 16.54 7.42 11.71
C ALA A 94 16.86 8.13 10.38
N LEU A 95 15.83 8.48 9.58
CA LEU A 95 15.97 9.24 8.33
C LEU A 95 16.50 10.66 8.58
N ALA A 96 16.05 11.33 9.64
CA ALA A 96 16.54 12.67 9.99
C ALA A 96 17.99 12.66 10.47
N ALA A 97 18.41 11.59 11.17
CA ALA A 97 19.79 11.43 11.62
C ALA A 97 20.79 11.13 10.48
N ASN A 98 20.34 10.48 9.42
CA ASN A 98 21.12 10.18 8.23
C ASN A 98 20.24 10.30 6.98
N PRO A 99 19.94 11.54 6.54
CA PRO A 99 19.00 11.75 5.44
C PRO A 99 19.57 11.27 4.11
N PRO A 100 18.83 10.39 3.40
CA PRO A 100 19.26 9.97 2.07
C PRO A 100 19.07 11.11 1.06
N PRO A 101 19.84 11.17 -0.03
CA PRO A 101 19.63 12.15 -1.09
C PRO A 101 18.22 12.16 -1.70
N ALA A 102 17.56 10.99 -1.72
CA ALA A 102 16.18 10.86 -2.18
C ALA A 102 15.37 9.90 -1.28
N LEU A 103 14.14 10.30 -0.98
CA LEU A 103 13.18 9.52 -0.20
C LEU A 103 11.86 9.43 -0.96
N LEU A 104 11.37 8.22 -1.17
CA LEU A 104 10.01 7.95 -1.63
C LEU A 104 9.25 7.31 -0.47
N ALA A 105 8.22 8.00 0.01
CA ALA A 105 7.29 7.46 1.00
C ALA A 105 6.03 6.93 0.29
N LEU A 106 5.72 5.65 0.51
CA LEU A 106 4.45 5.08 0.08
C LEU A 106 3.34 5.56 1.00
N SER A 107 2.32 6.14 0.41
CA SER A 107 1.17 6.75 1.08
C SER A 107 -0.16 6.27 0.46
N ASP A 108 -1.25 6.88 0.83
CA ASP A 108 -2.61 6.47 0.47
C ASP A 108 -3.39 7.65 -0.11
N TYR A 109 -4.36 7.39 -0.98
CA TYR A 109 -5.33 8.40 -1.42
C TYR A 109 -6.07 8.94 -0.20
N GLY A 110 -6.25 10.26 -0.17
CA GLY A 110 -6.88 10.96 0.95
C GLY A 110 -5.91 11.28 2.12
N ALA A 111 -4.61 10.95 2.02
CA ALA A 111 -3.64 11.28 3.05
C ALA A 111 -3.41 12.78 3.25
N GLU A 112 -3.83 13.64 2.29
CA GLU A 112 -3.85 15.10 2.45
C GLU A 112 -4.91 15.60 3.43
N ARG A 113 -5.88 14.75 3.76
CA ARG A 113 -7.05 15.15 4.55
C ARG A 113 -6.76 15.08 6.04
N GLU A 114 -7.10 16.14 6.72
CA GLU A 114 -7.15 16.17 8.17
C GLU A 114 -8.45 15.52 8.70
N GLY A 115 -8.41 15.10 9.96
CA GLY A 115 -9.58 14.56 10.68
C GLY A 115 -9.65 13.04 10.68
N ASN A 116 -10.85 12.51 10.93
CA ASN A 116 -11.07 11.08 11.08
C ASN A 116 -11.31 10.41 9.72
N THR A 117 -10.24 10.05 9.04
CA THR A 117 -10.26 9.30 7.78
C THR A 117 -9.91 7.81 7.96
N GLY A 118 -10.14 7.28 9.16
CA GLY A 118 -9.83 5.89 9.49
C GLY A 118 -8.34 5.58 9.36
N ILE A 119 -8.00 4.51 8.64
CA ILE A 119 -6.60 4.12 8.39
C ILE A 119 -5.81 5.22 7.67
N THR A 120 -6.43 5.95 6.75
CA THR A 120 -5.76 6.98 5.93
C THR A 120 -5.17 8.11 6.79
N ARG A 121 -5.74 8.42 7.97
CA ARG A 121 -5.14 9.40 8.90
C ARG A 121 -3.72 9.02 9.36
N LEU A 122 -3.39 7.72 9.36
CA LEU A 122 -2.04 7.26 9.71
C LEU A 122 -1.04 7.56 8.60
N PHE A 123 -1.50 7.53 7.35
CA PHE A 123 -0.68 7.97 6.21
C PHE A 123 -0.54 9.49 6.17
N HIS A 124 -1.57 10.25 6.56
CA HIS A 124 -1.43 11.69 6.80
C HIS A 124 -0.31 11.96 7.83
N ARG A 125 -0.31 11.27 8.96
CA ARG A 125 0.74 11.36 9.99
C ARG A 125 2.12 11.00 9.44
N LEU A 126 2.22 9.98 8.59
CA LEU A 126 3.46 9.59 7.91
C LEU A 126 3.96 10.71 7.00
N GLU A 127 3.09 11.26 6.14
CA GLU A 127 3.46 12.34 5.23
C GLU A 127 3.98 13.58 5.99
N GLU A 128 3.28 14.01 7.04
CA GLU A 128 3.72 15.14 7.86
C GLU A 128 5.07 14.88 8.53
N ALA A 129 5.30 13.66 9.00
CA ALA A 129 6.57 13.28 9.62
C ALA A 129 7.73 13.30 8.61
N VAL A 130 7.58 12.68 7.44
CA VAL A 130 8.67 12.61 6.46
C VAL A 130 8.95 13.95 5.76
N LYS A 131 8.00 14.89 5.73
CA LYS A 131 8.22 16.26 5.27
C LYS A 131 9.26 17.03 6.09
N THR A 132 9.51 16.60 7.33
CA THR A 132 10.55 17.22 8.18
C THR A 132 11.96 16.74 7.87
N VAL A 133 12.13 15.67 7.07
CA VAL A 133 13.44 15.11 6.71
C VAL A 133 14.05 15.97 5.57
N PRO A 134 15.29 16.44 5.71
CA PRO A 134 15.93 17.26 4.67
C PRO A 134 16.42 16.40 3.50
N THR A 135 15.50 16.01 2.62
CA THR A 135 15.73 15.10 1.50
C THR A 135 14.87 15.52 0.31
N ARG A 136 15.24 15.09 -0.89
CA ARG A 136 14.32 15.15 -2.04
C ARG A 136 13.21 14.14 -1.83
N LEU A 137 12.05 14.64 -1.42
CA LEU A 137 10.90 13.82 -1.03
C LEU A 137 9.91 13.62 -2.17
N THR A 138 9.54 12.36 -2.41
CA THR A 138 8.37 11.98 -3.22
C THR A 138 7.36 11.28 -2.33
N LEU A 139 6.12 11.76 -2.32
CA LEU A 139 4.97 11.10 -1.71
C LEU A 139 4.23 10.33 -2.83
N LEU A 140 4.27 9.01 -2.78
CA LEU A 140 3.54 8.16 -3.72
C LEU A 140 2.26 7.68 -3.07
N ARG A 141 1.16 8.36 -3.34
CA ARG A 141 -0.17 7.99 -2.88
C ARG A 141 -0.76 6.94 -3.81
N SER A 142 -1.16 5.80 -3.28
CA SER A 142 -1.77 4.73 -4.06
C SER A 142 -3.27 4.65 -3.82
N ALA A 143 -4.00 4.33 -4.88
CA ALA A 143 -5.39 3.91 -4.78
C ALA A 143 -5.53 2.57 -4.04
N GLU A 144 -6.74 2.13 -3.74
CA GLU A 144 -7.01 0.86 -3.10
C GLU A 144 -6.36 -0.31 -3.86
N HIS A 145 -5.58 -1.12 -3.15
CA HIS A 145 -4.92 -2.27 -3.76
C HIS A 145 -5.91 -3.40 -4.07
N LEU A 146 -5.97 -3.87 -5.31
CA LEU A 146 -6.79 -5.01 -5.71
C LEU A 146 -6.52 -6.28 -4.89
N GLN A 147 -5.32 -6.41 -4.30
CA GLN A 147 -4.99 -7.49 -3.38
C GLN A 147 -5.83 -7.50 -2.10
N ASN A 148 -6.46 -6.39 -1.72
CA ASN A 148 -7.35 -6.35 -0.55
C ASN A 148 -8.54 -7.30 -0.71
N TRP A 149 -8.98 -7.53 -1.94
CA TRP A 149 -10.10 -8.43 -2.26
C TRP A 149 -9.79 -9.92 -1.98
N THR A 150 -8.51 -10.30 -1.81
CA THR A 150 -8.15 -11.66 -1.39
C THR A 150 -8.76 -12.07 -0.05
N ARG A 151 -9.09 -11.10 0.81
CA ARG A 151 -9.68 -11.36 2.14
C ARG A 151 -11.10 -11.92 2.05
N VAL A 152 -11.86 -11.52 1.03
CA VAL A 152 -13.26 -11.93 0.81
C VAL A 152 -13.39 -12.93 -0.34
N LEU A 153 -12.32 -13.18 -1.10
CA LEU A 153 -12.30 -14.11 -2.23
C LEU A 153 -12.77 -15.52 -1.84
N PRO A 154 -12.33 -16.15 -0.70
CA PRO A 154 -12.81 -17.48 -0.32
C PRO A 154 -14.32 -17.52 -0.12
N VAL A 155 -14.90 -16.48 0.50
CA VAL A 155 -16.36 -16.38 0.69
C VAL A 155 -17.06 -16.21 -0.65
N ALA A 156 -16.56 -15.33 -1.51
CA ALA A 156 -17.14 -15.10 -2.84
C ALA A 156 -17.14 -16.39 -3.67
N LEU A 157 -16.02 -17.12 -3.69
CA LEU A 157 -15.90 -18.39 -4.40
C LEU A 157 -16.78 -19.50 -3.79
N ALA A 158 -16.97 -19.54 -2.47
CA ALA A 158 -17.80 -20.55 -1.83
C ALA A 158 -19.31 -20.30 -1.98
N THR A 159 -19.73 -19.03 -1.90
CA THR A 159 -21.16 -18.66 -1.77
C THR A 159 -21.77 -18.04 -3.03
N GLY A 160 -20.96 -17.61 -4.01
CA GLY A 160 -21.42 -16.79 -5.14
C GLY A 160 -21.75 -15.34 -4.74
N VAL A 161 -21.35 -14.89 -3.55
CA VAL A 161 -21.63 -13.52 -3.08
C VAL A 161 -20.34 -12.84 -2.67
N LEU A 162 -20.04 -11.69 -3.28
CA LEU A 162 -18.94 -10.81 -2.90
C LEU A 162 -19.46 -9.74 -1.90
N PRO A 163 -19.20 -9.90 -0.60
CA PRO A 163 -19.64 -8.92 0.39
C PRO A 163 -18.75 -7.67 0.33
N SER A 164 -19.34 -6.49 0.51
CA SER A 164 -18.63 -5.22 0.42
C SER A 164 -19.06 -4.22 1.48
N PHE A 165 -18.09 -3.42 1.93
CA PHE A 165 -18.31 -2.20 2.70
C PHE A 165 -18.44 -0.95 1.79
N HIS A 166 -18.09 -1.05 0.49
CA HIS A 166 -18.37 0.03 -0.46
C HIS A 166 -19.85 0.14 -0.75
N HIS A 167 -20.39 1.35 -0.66
CA HIS A 167 -21.77 1.71 -0.93
C HIS A 167 -21.84 2.97 -1.79
N PRO A 168 -22.65 2.98 -2.86
CA PRO A 168 -23.31 1.81 -3.46
C PRO A 168 -22.32 0.92 -4.21
N VAL A 169 -22.66 -0.36 -4.39
CA VAL A 169 -21.79 -1.34 -5.08
C VAL A 169 -21.55 -1.00 -6.56
N ASP A 170 -22.35 -0.13 -7.14
CA ASP A 170 -22.20 0.33 -8.54
C ASP A 170 -21.30 1.56 -8.68
N LYS A 171 -20.90 2.19 -7.58
CA LYS A 171 -20.02 3.36 -7.62
C LYS A 171 -18.62 2.93 -7.97
N ALA A 172 -18.09 3.45 -9.08
CA ALA A 172 -16.70 3.25 -9.45
C ALA A 172 -15.76 4.04 -8.53
N PHE A 173 -14.67 3.42 -8.12
CA PHE A 173 -13.62 4.02 -7.28
C PHE A 173 -12.23 3.63 -7.80
N PRO A 174 -11.20 4.42 -7.45
CA PRO A 174 -9.84 4.14 -7.89
C PRO A 174 -9.32 2.88 -7.20
N THR A 175 -8.79 1.95 -8.01
CA THR A 175 -8.09 0.74 -7.56
C THR A 175 -6.76 0.63 -8.29
N VAL A 176 -5.81 -0.13 -7.75
CA VAL A 176 -4.53 -0.39 -8.41
C VAL A 176 -4.01 -1.78 -8.10
N TRP A 177 -3.30 -2.37 -9.05
CA TRP A 177 -2.52 -3.59 -8.82
C TRP A 177 -1.23 -3.24 -8.09
N ALA A 178 -1.00 -3.77 -6.89
CA ALA A 178 0.14 -3.40 -6.06
C ALA A 178 1.53 -3.57 -6.71
N PRO A 179 1.81 -4.58 -7.57
CA PRO A 179 3.05 -4.61 -8.35
C PRO A 179 3.24 -3.41 -9.28
N ASP A 180 2.18 -2.83 -9.85
CA ASP A 180 2.29 -1.63 -10.69
C ASP A 180 2.74 -0.41 -9.86
N VAL A 181 2.28 -0.32 -8.61
CA VAL A 181 2.79 0.70 -7.66
C VAL A 181 4.29 0.53 -7.46
N GLY A 182 4.79 -0.70 -7.36
CA GLY A 182 6.22 -0.99 -7.23
C GLY A 182 7.02 -0.60 -8.48
N VAL A 183 6.49 -0.83 -9.67
CA VAL A 183 7.12 -0.37 -10.94
C VAL A 183 7.19 1.15 -10.98
N ALA A 184 6.09 1.83 -10.62
CA ALA A 184 6.06 3.30 -10.57
C ALA A 184 7.04 3.84 -9.53
N ALA A 185 7.09 3.23 -8.33
CA ALA A 185 8.04 3.59 -7.28
C ALA A 185 9.51 3.48 -7.75
N ALA A 186 9.85 2.39 -8.46
CA ALA A 186 11.18 2.23 -9.02
C ALA A 186 11.52 3.34 -10.03
N ARG A 187 10.60 3.70 -10.92
CA ARG A 187 10.78 4.78 -11.89
C ARG A 187 10.98 6.14 -11.20
N LEU A 188 10.17 6.43 -10.19
CA LEU A 188 10.26 7.67 -9.42
C LEU A 188 11.57 7.78 -8.61
N LEU A 189 12.07 6.65 -8.09
CA LEU A 189 13.37 6.61 -7.41
C LEU A 189 14.56 6.84 -8.35
N LEU A 190 14.43 6.44 -9.62
CA LEU A 190 15.43 6.66 -10.67
C LEU A 190 15.34 8.07 -11.27
N ASP A 191 14.20 8.72 -11.15
CA ASP A 191 14.00 10.06 -11.67
C ASP A 191 14.79 11.07 -10.84
N SER A 192 15.76 11.73 -11.47
CA SER A 192 16.59 12.76 -10.87
C SER A 192 16.00 14.16 -11.01
N ALA A 193 14.79 14.29 -11.53
CA ALA A 193 14.15 15.60 -11.71
C ALA A 193 14.16 16.38 -10.38
N GLU A 194 14.60 17.62 -10.45
CA GLU A 194 14.55 18.53 -9.30
C GLU A 194 13.08 18.75 -8.93
N THR A 195 12.75 18.42 -7.70
CA THR A 195 11.49 18.85 -7.11
C THR A 195 11.65 20.31 -6.69
N GLY A 196 10.68 21.18 -7.04
CA GLY A 196 10.68 22.55 -6.56
C GLY A 196 10.74 22.66 -5.02
N ASN A 197 10.32 23.77 -4.45
CA ASN A 197 10.37 24.02 -3.00
C ASN A 197 9.33 23.18 -2.21
N GLY A 198 9.35 21.87 -2.32
CA GLY A 198 8.42 21.01 -1.57
C GLY A 198 8.44 19.54 -2.04
N PRO A 199 7.64 18.66 -1.43
CA PRO A 199 7.56 17.28 -1.84
C PRO A 199 6.90 17.16 -3.22
N ARG A 200 7.40 16.24 -4.04
CA ARG A 200 6.70 15.77 -5.22
C ARG A 200 5.56 14.86 -4.79
N ILE A 201 4.35 15.18 -5.20
CA ILE A 201 3.17 14.37 -4.88
C ILE A 201 2.72 13.66 -6.14
N VAL A 202 2.70 12.33 -6.09
CA VAL A 202 2.31 11.47 -7.20
C VAL A 202 1.19 10.55 -6.75
N SER A 203 0.11 10.49 -7.51
CA SER A 203 -1.02 9.59 -7.28
C SER A 203 -1.05 8.50 -8.34
N ILE A 204 -1.16 7.24 -7.89
CA ILE A 204 -1.23 6.09 -8.80
C ILE A 204 -2.55 5.34 -8.64
N GLU A 205 -3.23 5.12 -9.77
CA GLU A 205 -4.38 4.22 -9.88
C GLU A 205 -4.22 3.27 -11.08
N GLY A 206 -5.08 2.28 -11.21
CA GLY A 206 -5.12 1.38 -12.36
C GLY A 206 -5.55 2.07 -13.64
N PRO A 207 -5.53 1.37 -14.78
CA PRO A 207 -5.88 1.95 -16.07
C PRO A 207 -7.35 2.36 -16.15
N GLN A 208 -8.19 1.77 -15.31
CA GLN A 208 -9.62 2.06 -15.21
C GLN A 208 -10.07 1.94 -13.76
N ARG A 209 -11.02 2.77 -13.37
CA ARG A 209 -11.74 2.65 -12.10
C ARG A 209 -12.76 1.53 -12.20
N ALA A 210 -13.02 0.84 -11.11
CA ALA A 210 -13.95 -0.26 -11.04
C ALA A 210 -14.95 -0.07 -9.89
N SER A 211 -16.16 -0.56 -10.06
CA SER A 211 -17.14 -0.72 -9.00
C SER A 211 -17.00 -2.12 -8.37
N VAL A 212 -17.64 -2.35 -7.22
CA VAL A 212 -17.70 -3.70 -6.62
C VAL A 212 -18.44 -4.68 -7.54
N ARG A 213 -19.41 -4.19 -8.32
CA ARG A 213 -20.09 -5.00 -9.34
C ARG A 213 -19.10 -5.46 -10.42
N ASP A 214 -18.27 -4.55 -10.96
CA ASP A 214 -17.27 -4.91 -11.97
C ASP A 214 -16.26 -5.93 -11.40
N ILE A 215 -15.90 -5.80 -10.13
CA ILE A 215 -15.01 -6.75 -9.43
C ILE A 215 -15.70 -8.11 -9.31
N ALA A 216 -16.99 -8.16 -8.90
CA ALA A 216 -17.74 -9.40 -8.78
C ALA A 216 -17.90 -10.12 -10.11
N ASP A 217 -18.29 -9.39 -11.16
CA ASP A 217 -18.47 -9.92 -12.52
C ASP A 217 -17.13 -10.47 -13.06
N THR A 218 -16.04 -9.74 -12.86
CA THR A 218 -14.70 -10.15 -13.29
C THR A 218 -14.19 -11.37 -12.52
N LEU A 219 -14.42 -11.45 -11.21
CA LEU A 219 -14.11 -12.63 -10.41
C LEU A 219 -14.93 -13.84 -10.86
N GLY A 220 -16.21 -13.62 -11.15
CA GLY A 220 -17.10 -14.65 -11.67
C GLY A 220 -16.61 -15.23 -12.99
N ALA A 221 -16.24 -14.36 -13.94
CA ALA A 221 -15.64 -14.76 -15.20
C ALA A 221 -14.31 -15.53 -15.02
N ALA A 222 -13.45 -15.08 -14.10
CA ALA A 222 -12.17 -15.75 -13.83
C ALA A 222 -12.31 -17.10 -13.12
N ALA A 223 -13.42 -17.31 -12.38
CA ALA A 223 -13.70 -18.53 -11.62
C ALA A 223 -14.73 -19.45 -12.29
N ASP A 224 -15.21 -19.11 -13.50
CA ASP A 224 -16.25 -19.81 -14.26
C ASP A 224 -17.52 -20.08 -13.43
N ARG A 225 -18.01 -19.04 -12.75
CA ARG A 225 -19.23 -19.09 -11.93
C ARG A 225 -19.83 -17.71 -11.73
N GLU A 226 -21.12 -17.66 -11.39
CA GLU A 226 -21.78 -16.41 -11.02
C GLU A 226 -21.32 -15.94 -9.64
N ILE A 227 -20.92 -14.66 -9.53
CA ILE A 227 -20.61 -13.97 -8.28
C ILE A 227 -21.35 -12.63 -8.29
N VAL A 228 -22.15 -12.38 -7.25
CA VAL A 228 -22.95 -11.16 -7.13
C VAL A 228 -22.39 -10.27 -6.03
N ALA A 229 -22.16 -8.99 -6.34
CA ALA A 229 -21.79 -7.98 -5.35
C ALA A 229 -22.95 -7.70 -4.39
N ARG A 230 -22.66 -7.66 -3.09
CA ARG A 230 -23.65 -7.37 -2.05
C ARG A 230 -23.12 -6.39 -1.02
N GLU A 231 -23.85 -5.31 -0.79
CA GLU A 231 -23.59 -4.39 0.30
C GLU A 231 -23.82 -5.08 1.65
N LEU A 232 -22.88 -4.90 2.56
CA LEU A 232 -23.08 -5.27 3.95
C LEU A 232 -23.76 -4.11 4.68
N PRO A 233 -24.86 -4.35 5.43
CA PRO A 233 -25.49 -3.29 6.21
C PRO A 233 -24.50 -2.59 7.14
N ARG A 234 -24.56 -1.26 7.20
CA ARG A 234 -23.57 -0.45 7.97
C ARG A 234 -23.47 -0.85 9.44
N ASP A 235 -24.55 -1.25 10.05
CA ASP A 235 -24.62 -1.72 11.44
C ASP A 235 -23.96 -3.10 11.66
N ALA A 236 -23.79 -3.88 10.60
CA ALA A 236 -23.12 -5.19 10.64
C ALA A 236 -21.58 -5.10 10.47
N TRP A 237 -21.02 -3.96 10.09
CA TRP A 237 -19.60 -3.83 9.72
C TRP A 237 -18.66 -4.19 10.86
N THR A 238 -18.82 -3.53 12.02
CA THR A 238 -17.96 -3.79 13.20
C THR A 238 -17.99 -5.25 13.61
N ALA A 239 -19.18 -5.85 13.72
CA ALA A 239 -19.31 -7.27 14.09
C ALA A 239 -18.67 -8.20 13.05
N THR A 240 -18.73 -7.85 11.77
CA THR A 240 -18.09 -8.62 10.68
C THR A 240 -16.56 -8.57 10.80
N LEU A 241 -15.98 -7.39 11.04
CA LEU A 241 -14.54 -7.20 11.20
C LEU A 241 -14.00 -7.92 12.45
N LEU A 242 -14.73 -7.85 13.57
CA LEU A 242 -14.37 -8.58 14.80
C LEU A 242 -14.39 -10.10 14.58
N ARG A 243 -15.40 -10.64 13.88
CA ARG A 243 -15.44 -12.06 13.51
C ARG A 243 -14.31 -12.47 12.58
N ALA A 244 -13.81 -11.56 11.75
CA ALA A 244 -12.61 -11.77 10.93
C ALA A 244 -11.29 -11.67 11.72
N GLY A 245 -11.35 -11.51 13.05
CA GLY A 245 -10.18 -11.53 13.94
C GLY A 245 -9.48 -10.19 14.13
N LEU A 246 -10.08 -9.08 13.68
CA LEU A 246 -9.54 -7.75 13.93
C LEU A 246 -9.83 -7.31 15.37
N SER A 247 -8.93 -6.51 15.96
CA SER A 247 -9.21 -5.82 17.23
C SER A 247 -10.29 -4.75 17.04
N GLU A 248 -10.95 -4.35 18.13
CA GLU A 248 -11.95 -3.26 18.10
C GLU A 248 -11.38 -1.97 17.52
N ARG A 249 -10.15 -1.62 17.91
CA ARG A 249 -9.46 -0.44 17.40
C ARG A 249 -9.17 -0.52 15.90
N HIS A 250 -8.77 -1.70 15.41
CA HIS A 250 -8.56 -1.89 13.99
C HIS A 250 -9.88 -1.86 13.22
N ALA A 251 -10.91 -2.54 13.74
CA ALA A 251 -12.24 -2.52 13.14
C ALA A 251 -12.77 -1.09 13.00
N GLN A 252 -12.58 -0.24 14.02
CA GLN A 252 -13.01 1.16 13.95
C GLN A 252 -12.26 1.94 12.86
N LEU A 253 -10.94 1.74 12.69
CA LEU A 253 -10.18 2.39 11.60
C LEU A 253 -10.70 1.99 10.22
N ILE A 254 -11.09 0.74 10.03
CA ILE A 254 -11.67 0.25 8.77
C ILE A 254 -13.06 0.87 8.54
N VAL A 255 -13.89 0.88 9.58
CA VAL A 255 -15.24 1.45 9.52
C VAL A 255 -15.19 2.94 9.15
N ASP A 256 -14.35 3.72 9.82
CA ASP A 256 -14.17 5.14 9.54
C ASP A 256 -13.65 5.38 8.11
N LEU A 257 -12.72 4.54 7.63
CA LEU A 257 -12.22 4.60 6.26
C LEU A 257 -13.36 4.43 5.24
N TYR A 258 -14.20 3.41 5.40
CA TYR A 258 -15.29 3.17 4.44
C TYR A 258 -16.40 4.20 4.54
N ASP A 259 -16.66 4.80 5.72
CA ASP A 259 -17.59 5.93 5.83
C ASP A 259 -17.12 7.11 4.97
N VAL A 260 -15.84 7.47 5.03
CA VAL A 260 -15.23 8.56 4.24
C VAL A 260 -15.19 8.20 2.75
N HIS A 261 -14.87 6.94 2.44
CA HIS A 261 -14.84 6.42 1.07
C HIS A 261 -16.21 6.48 0.40
N ASN A 262 -17.23 6.02 1.10
CA ASN A 262 -18.62 6.03 0.59
C ASN A 262 -19.17 7.44 0.45
N ALA A 263 -18.73 8.37 1.31
CA ALA A 263 -19.02 9.79 1.16
C ALA A 263 -18.32 10.45 -0.05
N GLY A 264 -17.46 9.70 -0.78
CA GLY A 264 -16.75 10.21 -1.96
C GLY A 264 -15.60 11.16 -1.62
N GLN A 265 -15.08 11.06 -0.41
CA GLN A 265 -14.03 11.97 0.06
C GLN A 265 -12.60 11.41 -0.14
N ILE A 266 -12.46 10.15 -0.51
CA ILE A 266 -11.17 9.53 -0.85
C ILE A 266 -11.03 9.50 -2.38
N ASP A 267 -10.17 10.36 -2.91
CA ASP A 267 -9.86 10.43 -4.34
C ASP A 267 -8.48 11.09 -4.52
N VAL A 268 -8.03 11.23 -5.77
CA VAL A 268 -6.82 11.98 -6.10
C VAL A 268 -6.97 13.46 -5.70
N GLU A 269 -5.92 14.03 -5.09
CA GLU A 269 -5.88 15.45 -4.76
C GLU A 269 -5.80 16.28 -6.04
N ALA A 270 -6.91 16.92 -6.40
CA ALA A 270 -7.06 17.64 -7.66
C ALA A 270 -6.14 18.86 -7.74
N GLY A 271 -5.45 19.01 -8.87
CA GLY A 271 -4.60 20.19 -9.14
C GLY A 271 -3.26 20.22 -8.41
N VAL A 272 -2.97 19.26 -7.54
CA VAL A 272 -1.73 19.17 -6.75
C VAL A 272 -0.90 17.95 -7.16
N SER A 273 -1.54 16.80 -7.28
CA SER A 273 -0.88 15.53 -7.51
C SER A 273 -0.67 15.23 -9.00
N GLU A 274 0.55 14.80 -9.35
CA GLU A 274 0.80 14.16 -10.65
C GLU A 274 0.06 12.83 -10.70
N ARG A 275 -0.66 12.55 -11.80
CA ARG A 275 -1.37 11.28 -11.96
C ARG A 275 -0.56 10.33 -12.82
N VAL A 276 -0.34 9.13 -12.30
CA VAL A 276 0.24 8.02 -13.04
C VAL A 276 -0.71 6.82 -13.00
N TYR A 277 -0.62 5.97 -13.99
CA TYR A 277 -1.51 4.82 -14.14
C TYR A 277 -0.71 3.54 -14.19
N GLY A 278 -1.18 2.53 -13.46
CA GLY A 278 -0.75 1.14 -13.65
C GLY A 278 -1.20 0.61 -15.01
N THR A 279 -0.63 -0.49 -15.42
CA THR A 279 -0.93 -1.11 -16.73
C THR A 279 -1.73 -2.41 -16.60
N THR A 280 -1.79 -2.99 -15.41
CA THR A 280 -2.49 -4.25 -15.16
C THR A 280 -4.00 -4.01 -15.15
N THR A 281 -4.71 -4.70 -16.03
CA THR A 281 -6.19 -4.60 -16.10
C THR A 281 -6.84 -5.28 -14.88
N LEU A 282 -8.10 -4.91 -14.59
CA LEU A 282 -8.89 -5.58 -13.55
C LEU A 282 -8.96 -7.09 -13.80
N ALA A 283 -9.18 -7.50 -15.06
CA ALA A 283 -9.27 -8.90 -15.44
C ALA A 283 -7.97 -9.68 -15.17
N ASP A 284 -6.81 -9.14 -15.55
CA ASP A 284 -5.52 -9.79 -15.32
C ASP A 284 -5.19 -9.91 -13.84
N ALA A 285 -5.47 -8.85 -13.08
CA ALA A 285 -5.26 -8.80 -11.64
C ALA A 285 -6.10 -9.87 -10.92
N LEU A 286 -7.41 -9.88 -11.16
CA LEU A 286 -8.33 -10.79 -10.46
C LEU A 286 -8.14 -12.24 -10.91
N ALA A 287 -7.88 -12.51 -12.19
CA ALA A 287 -7.49 -13.85 -12.63
C ALA A 287 -6.23 -14.36 -11.94
N THR A 288 -5.27 -13.46 -11.64
CA THR A 288 -4.07 -13.82 -10.87
C THR A 288 -4.41 -14.17 -9.42
N LEU A 289 -5.33 -13.44 -8.78
CA LEU A 289 -5.77 -13.73 -7.41
C LEU A 289 -6.53 -15.08 -7.33
N VAL A 290 -7.42 -15.34 -8.28
CA VAL A 290 -8.17 -16.63 -8.35
C VAL A 290 -7.19 -17.79 -8.52
N ARG A 291 -6.24 -17.71 -9.46
CA ARG A 291 -5.21 -18.75 -9.66
C ARG A 291 -4.33 -18.97 -8.40
N ALA A 292 -4.01 -17.91 -7.68
CA ALA A 292 -3.20 -18.02 -6.45
C ALA A 292 -3.98 -18.68 -5.31
N HIS A 293 -5.30 -18.50 -5.27
CA HIS A 293 -6.17 -19.12 -4.26
C HIS A 293 -6.40 -20.61 -4.51
N ALA A 294 -6.37 -21.05 -5.77
CA ALA A 294 -6.59 -22.45 -6.16
C ALA A 294 -5.36 -23.38 -5.92
N ARG A 295 -4.20 -22.82 -5.52
CA ARG A 295 -2.96 -23.56 -5.21
C ARG A 295 -2.81 -23.83 -3.73
#